data_c9c88094f774c477bb5ec3dd4085640d
#
_entry.id   c9c88094f774c477bb5ec3dd4085640d
#
_cell.length_a   1.000
_cell.length_b   1.000
_cell.length_c   1.000
_cell.angle_alpha   90.00
_cell.angle_beta   90.00
_cell.angle_gamma   90.00
#
_symmetry.space_group_name_H-M   'P 1'
#
loop_
_entity.id
_entity.type
_entity.pdbx_description
1 polymer ?
#
loop_
_entity_poly.entity_id
_entity_poly.type
_entity_poly.pdbx_seq_one_letter_code
_entity_poly.pdbx_strand_id
1 'polypeptide(L)'
;MVKSIQIEQFGGPEVLQYKNIDLPKLNPNEVLVNNKAIGLNFIDVYHRTGVYPIPLPSGIGLEACGVVEEIGSDVTLFNVGDRVSHACMPIGAYAEKQILPGEKLVKVPDGISDEIAASITLKGMTCEYLLHRAYAVKKTDTILFHAAAGGVGQLFCQWAKAIGCTIIGTVGSDEKIEIAKKNGCHHVINYSKENFAKKVMEITNGKGVDAVYDGVGLKTFEGSIESIKIRGTLLTFGNASGVVSSIDPKKHLAPKAIFITRPSVMPYTTIRQELELSASMVFDAILSGKIKVDIFKQYSLEDARKAHEDLASRILTGPSVLIP
;
A
#
# COMPACT_ATOMS: atom_id res chain seq x y z
N MET A 1 -15.01 -3.40 26.70
CA MET A 1 -15.41 -2.53 25.56
C MET A 1 -14.21 -1.73 25.11
N VAL A 2 -14.01 -1.58 23.81
CA VAL A 2 -12.94 -0.78 23.18
C VAL A 2 -13.56 0.13 22.13
N LYS A 3 -12.94 1.27 21.86
CA LYS A 3 -13.36 2.19 20.79
C LYS A 3 -12.91 1.64 19.44
N SER A 4 -13.81 1.71 18.44
CA SER A 4 -13.57 1.23 17.09
C SER A 4 -14.39 1.99 16.06
N ILE A 5 -13.92 2.05 14.85
CA ILE A 5 -14.70 2.49 13.69
C ILE A 5 -15.41 1.29 13.07
N GLN A 6 -16.73 1.39 12.97
CA GLN A 6 -17.60 0.35 12.42
C GLN A 6 -18.38 0.88 11.23
N ILE A 7 -18.72 0.00 10.27
CA ILE A 7 -19.66 0.26 9.18
C ILE A 7 -20.78 -0.77 9.19
N GLU A 8 -22.01 -0.33 8.96
CA GLU A 8 -23.20 -1.20 8.85
C GLU A 8 -23.66 -1.37 7.39
N GLN A 9 -23.20 -0.48 6.52
CA GLN A 9 -23.46 -0.49 5.08
C GLN A 9 -22.28 0.08 4.32
N PHE A 10 -22.17 -0.25 3.03
CA PHE A 10 -21.21 0.39 2.14
C PHE A 10 -21.66 1.82 1.81
N GLY A 11 -20.68 2.73 1.61
CA GLY A 11 -21.01 4.12 1.29
C GLY A 11 -19.82 5.06 1.30
N GLY A 12 -20.12 6.36 1.36
CA GLY A 12 -19.15 7.42 1.52
C GLY A 12 -18.56 7.49 2.94
N PRO A 13 -17.70 8.47 3.24
CA PRO A 13 -17.08 8.60 4.58
C PRO A 13 -18.08 8.69 5.74
N GLU A 14 -19.31 9.10 5.48
CA GLU A 14 -20.40 9.22 6.45
C GLU A 14 -20.82 7.90 7.10
N VAL A 15 -20.52 6.76 6.49
CA VAL A 15 -20.87 5.44 7.06
C VAL A 15 -19.92 5.00 8.17
N LEU A 16 -18.78 5.68 8.35
CA LEU A 16 -17.81 5.40 9.40
C LEU A 16 -18.36 5.89 10.75
N GLN A 17 -18.58 4.97 11.67
CA GLN A 17 -19.18 5.23 12.97
C GLN A 17 -18.19 4.88 14.09
N TYR A 18 -17.87 5.85 14.95
CA TYR A 18 -17.05 5.66 16.13
C TYR A 18 -17.90 5.07 17.26
N LYS A 19 -17.66 3.83 17.64
CA LYS A 19 -18.48 3.05 18.57
C LYS A 19 -17.63 2.31 19.62
N ASN A 20 -18.28 2.00 20.75
CA ASN A 20 -17.77 0.98 21.66
C ASN A 20 -18.18 -0.40 21.13
N ILE A 21 -17.24 -1.34 21.11
CA ILE A 21 -17.48 -2.74 20.80
C ILE A 21 -16.95 -3.63 21.92
N ASP A 22 -17.54 -4.79 22.08
CA ASP A 22 -16.96 -5.86 22.89
C ASP A 22 -16.05 -6.72 22.02
N LEU A 23 -14.86 -7.02 22.53
CA LEU A 23 -13.97 -7.97 21.88
C LEU A 23 -14.42 -9.40 22.18
N PRO A 24 -14.34 -10.33 21.22
CA PRO A 24 -14.57 -11.74 21.47
C PRO A 24 -13.50 -12.30 22.42
N LYS A 25 -13.69 -13.54 22.87
CA LYS A 25 -12.63 -14.26 23.59
C LYS A 25 -11.48 -14.56 22.64
N LEU A 26 -10.27 -14.46 23.17
CA LEU A 26 -9.04 -14.82 22.47
C LEU A 26 -9.02 -16.34 22.19
N ASN A 27 -8.82 -16.73 20.94
CA ASN A 27 -8.58 -18.12 20.57
C ASN A 27 -7.12 -18.54 20.87
N PRO A 28 -6.82 -19.84 20.97
CA PRO A 28 -5.50 -20.31 21.32
C PRO A 28 -4.35 -19.80 20.43
N ASN A 29 -4.60 -19.54 19.15
CA ASN A 29 -3.60 -19.08 18.18
C ASN A 29 -3.64 -17.55 17.92
N GLU A 30 -4.42 -16.80 18.69
CA GLU A 30 -4.61 -15.37 18.52
C GLU A 30 -3.83 -14.52 19.54
N VAL A 31 -3.66 -13.27 19.18
CA VAL A 31 -2.98 -12.25 19.98
C VAL A 31 -3.88 -11.03 20.08
N LEU A 32 -4.05 -10.50 21.29
CA LEU A 32 -4.66 -9.19 21.52
C LEU A 32 -3.57 -8.13 21.41
N VAL A 33 -3.74 -7.23 20.44
CA VAL A 33 -2.84 -6.10 20.19
C VAL A 33 -3.52 -4.81 20.66
N ASN A 34 -2.83 -4.05 21.51
CA ASN A 34 -3.17 -2.68 21.89
C ASN A 34 -2.54 -1.75 20.86
N ASN A 35 -3.33 -1.22 19.92
CA ASN A 35 -2.86 -0.39 18.84
C ASN A 35 -2.31 0.95 19.36
N LYS A 36 -1.18 1.38 18.82
CA LYS A 36 -0.52 2.66 19.13
C LYS A 36 -0.61 3.63 17.95
N ALA A 37 -0.64 3.08 16.74
CA ALA A 37 -0.87 3.81 15.51
C ALA A 37 -1.52 2.89 14.48
N ILE A 38 -2.35 3.46 13.62
CA ILE A 38 -3.15 2.74 12.62
C ILE A 38 -2.86 3.34 11.26
N GLY A 39 -2.51 2.52 10.29
CA GLY A 39 -2.20 2.95 8.93
C GLY A 39 -3.46 3.33 8.14
N LEU A 40 -3.40 4.48 7.47
CA LEU A 40 -4.44 4.93 6.56
C LEU A 40 -4.11 4.52 5.12
N ASN A 41 -4.95 3.71 4.50
CA ASN A 41 -4.69 3.12 3.19
C ASN A 41 -5.87 3.24 2.23
N PHE A 42 -5.57 3.35 0.92
CA PHE A 42 -6.63 3.47 -0.09
C PHE A 42 -7.50 2.20 -0.21
N ILE A 43 -6.98 1.04 0.19
CA ILE A 43 -7.76 -0.20 0.27
C ILE A 43 -8.89 -0.11 1.30
N ASP A 44 -8.73 0.69 2.35
CA ASP A 44 -9.77 0.90 3.37
C ASP A 44 -10.99 1.61 2.75
N VAL A 45 -10.73 2.50 1.75
CA VAL A 45 -11.80 3.10 0.93
C VAL A 45 -12.51 2.05 0.09
N TYR A 46 -11.77 1.08 -0.48
CA TYR A 46 -12.39 -0.01 -1.26
C TYR A 46 -13.27 -0.91 -0.41
N HIS A 47 -12.86 -1.23 0.82
CA HIS A 47 -13.69 -1.97 1.77
C HIS A 47 -14.93 -1.16 2.16
N ARG A 48 -14.75 0.10 2.55
CA ARG A 48 -15.86 0.97 2.94
C ARG A 48 -16.90 1.15 1.82
N THR A 49 -16.48 1.28 0.56
CA THR A 49 -17.36 1.52 -0.59
C THR A 49 -17.92 0.24 -1.22
N GLY A 50 -17.49 -0.93 -0.77
CA GLY A 50 -17.90 -2.22 -1.32
C GLY A 50 -17.24 -2.61 -2.65
N VAL A 51 -16.23 -1.87 -3.12
CA VAL A 51 -15.39 -2.29 -4.27
C VAL A 51 -14.69 -3.62 -3.96
N TYR A 52 -14.25 -3.78 -2.71
CA TYR A 52 -13.84 -5.07 -2.15
C TYR A 52 -14.83 -5.42 -1.03
N PRO A 53 -15.87 -6.21 -1.35
CA PRO A 53 -16.95 -6.46 -0.40
C PRO A 53 -16.46 -7.26 0.80
N ILE A 54 -16.98 -6.92 1.96
CA ILE A 54 -16.73 -7.56 3.26
C ILE A 54 -18.06 -7.88 3.92
N PRO A 55 -18.12 -8.87 4.81
CA PRO A 55 -19.32 -9.11 5.65
C PRO A 55 -19.65 -7.86 6.48
N LEU A 56 -20.92 -7.53 6.61
CA LEU A 56 -21.41 -6.41 7.39
C LEU A 56 -22.34 -6.90 8.53
N PRO A 57 -22.35 -6.24 9.72
CA PRO A 57 -21.52 -5.09 10.11
C PRO A 57 -20.05 -5.48 10.27
N SER A 58 -19.13 -4.51 10.08
CA SER A 58 -17.68 -4.77 10.13
C SER A 58 -16.89 -3.60 10.69
N GLY A 59 -15.76 -3.91 11.31
CA GLY A 59 -14.68 -2.95 11.48
C GLY A 59 -14.05 -2.59 10.13
N ILE A 60 -13.21 -1.57 10.11
CA ILE A 60 -12.46 -1.13 8.95
C ILE A 60 -10.96 -1.05 9.28
N GLY A 61 -10.11 -0.98 8.26
CA GLY A 61 -8.65 -0.88 8.41
C GLY A 61 -7.96 -2.23 8.35
N LEU A 62 -6.79 -2.23 7.72
CA LEU A 62 -6.01 -3.43 7.43
C LEU A 62 -4.64 -3.43 8.13
N GLU A 63 -4.16 -2.26 8.56
CA GLU A 63 -2.78 -2.03 9.00
C GLU A 63 -2.76 -1.29 10.33
N ALA A 64 -1.97 -1.81 11.29
CA ALA A 64 -1.66 -1.11 12.53
C ALA A 64 -0.30 -1.55 13.09
N CYS A 65 0.20 -0.76 14.02
CA CYS A 65 1.30 -1.09 14.92
C CYS A 65 0.83 -0.91 16.37
N GLY A 66 1.23 -1.83 17.24
CA GLY A 66 0.85 -1.79 18.63
C GLY A 66 1.71 -2.70 19.50
N VAL A 67 1.24 -2.92 20.72
CA VAL A 67 1.90 -3.75 21.72
C VAL A 67 1.02 -4.95 22.02
N VAL A 68 1.62 -6.12 22.08
CA VAL A 68 0.96 -7.36 22.50
C VAL A 68 0.50 -7.22 23.95
N GLU A 69 -0.81 -7.33 24.20
CA GLU A 69 -1.41 -7.21 25.52
C GLU A 69 -1.74 -8.59 26.11
N GLU A 70 -2.19 -9.54 25.26
CA GLU A 70 -2.54 -10.91 25.65
C GLU A 70 -2.22 -11.87 24.50
N ILE A 71 -1.84 -13.10 24.82
CA ILE A 71 -1.56 -14.16 23.84
C ILE A 71 -2.39 -15.41 24.15
N GLY A 72 -2.88 -16.08 23.11
CA GLY A 72 -3.49 -17.40 23.23
C GLY A 72 -2.48 -18.49 23.57
N SER A 73 -2.97 -19.63 24.09
CA SER A 73 -2.14 -20.73 24.63
C SER A 73 -1.14 -21.32 23.63
N ASP A 74 -1.45 -21.26 22.34
CA ASP A 74 -0.65 -21.88 21.27
C ASP A 74 0.29 -20.87 20.59
N VAL A 75 0.26 -19.59 21.00
CA VAL A 75 1.14 -18.56 20.47
C VAL A 75 2.52 -18.68 21.09
N THR A 76 3.52 -18.98 20.24
CA THR A 76 4.94 -19.09 20.64
C THR A 76 5.85 -18.04 20.03
N LEU A 77 5.33 -17.26 19.06
CA LEU A 77 6.12 -16.27 18.29
C LEU A 77 6.31 -14.95 19.04
N PHE A 78 5.42 -14.65 19.99
CA PHE A 78 5.36 -13.36 20.66
C PHE A 78 5.20 -13.52 22.17
N ASN A 79 5.65 -12.51 22.92
CA ASN A 79 5.41 -12.33 24.33
C ASN A 79 4.58 -11.08 24.57
N VAL A 80 3.87 -11.03 25.71
CA VAL A 80 3.23 -9.79 26.17
C VAL A 80 4.29 -8.70 26.30
N GLY A 81 4.01 -7.52 25.78
CA GLY A 81 4.94 -6.40 25.70
C GLY A 81 5.73 -6.29 24.39
N ASP A 82 5.73 -7.31 23.53
CA ASP A 82 6.37 -7.21 22.21
C ASP A 82 5.68 -6.13 21.36
N ARG A 83 6.47 -5.31 20.66
CA ARG A 83 5.99 -4.37 19.65
C ARG A 83 5.79 -5.11 18.33
N VAL A 84 4.58 -5.00 17.79
CA VAL A 84 4.20 -5.73 16.57
C VAL A 84 3.49 -4.82 15.57
N SER A 85 3.61 -5.16 14.30
CA SER A 85 2.82 -4.55 13.23
C SER A 85 2.17 -5.63 12.37
N HIS A 86 1.14 -5.25 11.65
CA HIS A 86 0.43 -6.13 10.72
C HIS A 86 -0.17 -5.36 9.55
N ALA A 87 -0.40 -6.09 8.45
CA ALA A 87 -1.16 -5.62 7.30
C ALA A 87 -1.94 -6.81 6.71
N CYS A 88 -2.93 -7.31 7.46
CA CYS A 88 -3.56 -8.59 7.19
C CYS A 88 -5.06 -8.63 7.54
N MET A 89 -5.70 -9.71 7.09
CA MET A 89 -7.05 -10.10 7.55
C MET A 89 -6.98 -10.80 8.92
N PRO A 90 -8.02 -10.69 9.76
CA PRO A 90 -9.25 -9.94 9.52
C PRO A 90 -9.04 -8.44 9.59
N ILE A 91 -9.87 -7.67 8.84
CA ILE A 91 -9.88 -6.21 8.95
C ILE A 91 -10.47 -5.77 10.29
N GLY A 92 -10.24 -4.50 10.67
CA GLY A 92 -10.70 -3.97 11.96
C GLY A 92 -9.61 -3.21 12.71
N ALA A 93 -8.53 -2.86 12.00
CA ALA A 93 -7.40 -2.13 12.60
C ALA A 93 -7.79 -0.74 13.14
N TYR A 94 -8.89 -0.14 12.66
CA TYR A 94 -9.38 1.15 13.18
C TYR A 94 -10.08 0.96 14.53
N ALA A 95 -9.30 0.54 15.51
CA ALA A 95 -9.73 0.27 16.88
C ALA A 95 -8.58 0.51 17.86
N GLU A 96 -8.91 0.80 19.12
CA GLU A 96 -7.91 0.84 20.20
C GLU A 96 -7.20 -0.50 20.37
N LYS A 97 -7.95 -1.61 20.20
CA LYS A 97 -7.40 -2.98 20.32
C LYS A 97 -8.00 -3.88 19.25
N GLN A 98 -7.21 -4.83 18.80
CA GLN A 98 -7.63 -5.83 17.81
C GLN A 98 -7.12 -7.23 18.18
N ILE A 99 -7.93 -8.26 17.94
CA ILE A 99 -7.53 -9.66 18.03
C ILE A 99 -7.15 -10.16 16.64
N LEU A 100 -5.99 -10.78 16.52
CA LEU A 100 -5.40 -11.22 15.25
C LEU A 100 -4.72 -12.57 15.41
N PRO A 101 -4.71 -13.41 14.34
CA PRO A 101 -3.86 -14.60 14.34
C PRO A 101 -2.38 -14.23 14.53
N GLY A 102 -1.72 -14.84 15.49
CA GLY A 102 -0.32 -14.54 15.81
C GLY A 102 0.61 -14.70 14.60
N GLU A 103 0.34 -15.69 13.74
CA GLU A 103 1.13 -15.93 12.53
C GLU A 103 1.12 -14.77 11.51
N LYS A 104 0.20 -13.80 11.63
CA LYS A 104 0.08 -12.64 10.74
C LYS A 104 0.80 -11.39 11.24
N LEU A 105 1.31 -11.43 12.47
CA LEU A 105 2.02 -10.31 13.06
C LEU A 105 3.52 -10.37 12.75
N VAL A 106 4.17 -9.21 12.68
CA VAL A 106 5.63 -9.10 12.57
C VAL A 106 6.17 -8.23 13.69
N LYS A 107 7.34 -8.58 14.24
CA LYS A 107 8.02 -7.77 15.27
C LYS A 107 8.53 -6.48 14.64
N VAL A 108 8.31 -5.36 15.32
CA VAL A 108 8.86 -4.06 14.94
C VAL A 108 10.21 -3.87 15.62
N PRO A 109 11.30 -3.68 14.87
CA PRO A 109 12.62 -3.49 15.44
C PRO A 109 12.75 -2.13 16.15
N ASP A 110 13.72 -2.04 17.05
CA ASP A 110 14.13 -0.78 17.64
C ASP A 110 14.57 0.22 16.55
N GLY A 111 14.36 1.52 16.82
CA GLY A 111 14.69 2.58 15.86
C GLY A 111 13.58 2.92 14.86
N ILE A 112 12.46 2.19 14.86
CA ILE A 112 11.25 2.50 14.09
C ILE A 112 10.12 2.86 15.06
N SER A 113 9.51 4.05 14.92
CA SER A 113 8.36 4.45 15.75
C SER A 113 7.10 3.69 15.37
N ASP A 114 6.10 3.69 16.26
CA ASP A 114 4.82 3.02 16.01
C ASP A 114 4.08 3.62 14.82
N GLU A 115 4.13 4.95 14.66
CA GLU A 115 3.51 5.66 13.54
C GLU A 115 4.17 5.30 12.22
N ILE A 116 5.51 5.23 12.20
CA ILE A 116 6.24 4.80 11.00
C ILE A 116 5.84 3.35 10.69
N ALA A 117 5.96 2.43 11.64
CA ALA A 117 5.61 1.02 11.43
C ALA A 117 4.18 0.85 10.91
N ALA A 118 3.19 1.51 11.54
CA ALA A 118 1.79 1.48 11.12
C ALA A 118 1.55 2.08 9.73
N SER A 119 2.38 2.99 9.28
CA SER A 119 2.21 3.67 8.00
C SER A 119 2.86 2.97 6.81
N ILE A 120 3.76 2.00 7.07
CA ILE A 120 4.64 1.43 6.04
C ILE A 120 4.54 -0.09 5.90
N THR A 121 3.96 -0.80 6.87
CA THR A 121 3.93 -2.27 6.82
C THR A 121 3.21 -2.74 5.55
N LEU A 122 2.02 -2.24 5.25
CA LEU A 122 1.29 -2.56 4.02
C LEU A 122 1.98 -1.98 2.78
N LYS A 123 2.30 -0.68 2.82
CA LYS A 123 2.88 0.04 1.68
C LYS A 123 4.29 -0.46 1.36
N GLY A 124 5.11 -0.70 2.38
CA GLY A 124 6.47 -1.20 2.24
C GLY A 124 6.51 -2.62 1.71
N MET A 125 5.70 -3.55 2.25
CA MET A 125 5.58 -4.92 1.71
C MET A 125 5.03 -4.89 0.28
N THR A 126 4.16 -3.92 -0.05
CA THR A 126 3.72 -3.71 -1.44
C THR A 126 4.90 -3.31 -2.33
N CYS A 127 5.74 -2.39 -1.90
CA CYS A 127 6.96 -2.01 -2.65
C CYS A 127 7.92 -3.19 -2.77
N GLU A 128 8.10 -3.96 -1.69
CA GLU A 128 9.02 -5.10 -1.67
C GLU A 128 8.63 -6.13 -2.75
N TYR A 129 7.38 -6.63 -2.73
CA TYR A 129 7.03 -7.65 -3.73
C TYR A 129 6.99 -7.09 -5.15
N LEU A 130 6.61 -5.84 -5.34
CA LEU A 130 6.60 -5.21 -6.66
C LEU A 130 8.02 -5.10 -7.24
N LEU A 131 9.02 -4.73 -6.43
CA LEU A 131 10.39 -4.49 -6.86
C LEU A 131 11.24 -5.77 -6.96
N HIS A 132 10.95 -6.78 -6.14
CA HIS A 132 11.85 -7.92 -5.97
C HIS A 132 11.26 -9.25 -6.40
N ARG A 133 9.91 -9.42 -6.35
CA ARG A 133 9.27 -10.73 -6.57
C ARG A 133 8.31 -10.75 -7.76
N ALA A 134 7.44 -9.77 -7.93
CA ALA A 134 6.52 -9.69 -9.06
C ALA A 134 7.23 -9.30 -10.36
N TYR A 135 8.20 -8.41 -10.27
CA TYR A 135 9.17 -8.07 -11.31
C TYR A 135 10.48 -7.68 -10.63
N ALA A 136 11.51 -8.49 -10.78
CA ALA A 136 12.81 -8.23 -10.16
C ALA A 136 13.53 -7.10 -10.93
N VAL A 137 13.38 -5.87 -10.43
CA VAL A 137 13.95 -4.66 -11.04
C VAL A 137 15.48 -4.71 -11.03
N LYS A 138 16.08 -4.39 -12.17
CA LYS A 138 17.53 -4.32 -12.37
C LYS A 138 17.96 -2.86 -12.53
N LYS A 139 19.22 -2.57 -12.20
CA LYS A 139 19.78 -1.22 -12.37
C LYS A 139 19.77 -0.71 -13.82
N THR A 140 19.67 -1.60 -14.80
CA THR A 140 19.63 -1.27 -16.22
C THR A 140 18.23 -0.97 -16.72
N ASP A 141 17.20 -1.22 -15.92
CA ASP A 141 15.81 -1.07 -16.33
C ASP A 141 15.38 0.40 -16.34
N THR A 142 14.47 0.70 -17.24
CA THR A 142 13.66 1.91 -17.19
C THR A 142 12.24 1.54 -16.85
N ILE A 143 11.70 2.10 -15.77
CA ILE A 143 10.37 1.75 -15.27
C ILE A 143 9.44 2.96 -15.25
N LEU A 144 8.14 2.71 -15.40
CA LEU A 144 7.08 3.71 -15.25
C LEU A 144 6.28 3.40 -13.97
N PHE A 145 6.15 4.38 -13.07
CA PHE A 145 5.33 4.26 -11.88
C PHE A 145 4.24 5.33 -11.86
N HIS A 146 2.97 4.89 -11.81
CA HIS A 146 1.83 5.80 -11.74
C HIS A 146 1.56 6.26 -10.30
N ALA A 147 1.10 7.51 -10.15
CA ALA A 147 0.87 8.16 -8.86
C ALA A 147 2.14 8.19 -7.96
N ALA A 148 3.28 8.56 -8.55
CA ALA A 148 4.60 8.54 -7.92
C ALA A 148 4.73 9.41 -6.65
N ALA A 149 3.86 10.40 -6.46
CA ALA A 149 3.80 11.24 -5.25
C ALA A 149 2.82 10.70 -4.18
N GLY A 150 2.17 9.54 -4.41
CA GLY A 150 1.29 8.89 -3.43
C GLY A 150 2.06 8.09 -2.38
N GLY A 151 1.35 7.59 -1.35
CA GLY A 151 1.99 6.89 -0.23
C GLY A 151 2.86 5.69 -0.64
N VAL A 152 2.38 4.81 -1.54
CA VAL A 152 3.21 3.71 -2.09
C VAL A 152 4.28 4.26 -3.03
N GLY A 153 3.92 5.26 -3.88
CA GLY A 153 4.81 5.81 -4.90
C GLY A 153 6.09 6.41 -4.32
N GLN A 154 5.98 7.14 -3.22
CA GLN A 154 7.15 7.74 -2.56
C GLN A 154 8.12 6.67 -2.03
N LEU A 155 7.61 5.63 -1.37
CA LEU A 155 8.45 4.53 -0.87
C LEU A 155 9.07 3.75 -2.03
N PHE A 156 8.25 3.41 -3.02
CA PHE A 156 8.68 2.65 -4.19
C PHE A 156 9.79 3.39 -4.97
N CYS A 157 9.59 4.68 -5.26
CA CYS A 157 10.58 5.45 -6.04
C CYS A 157 11.91 5.62 -5.30
N GLN A 158 11.90 5.81 -3.97
CA GLN A 158 13.13 5.83 -3.17
C GLN A 158 13.86 4.48 -3.23
N TRP A 159 13.12 3.38 -3.08
CA TRP A 159 13.70 2.04 -3.11
C TRP A 159 14.22 1.68 -4.51
N ALA A 160 13.46 1.97 -5.56
CA ALA A 160 13.89 1.78 -6.94
C ALA A 160 15.13 2.62 -7.29
N LYS A 161 15.21 3.86 -6.78
CA LYS A 161 16.42 4.70 -6.88
C LYS A 161 17.63 4.04 -6.22
N ALA A 162 17.44 3.42 -5.04
CA ALA A 162 18.51 2.69 -4.36
C ALA A 162 18.98 1.44 -5.13
N ILE A 163 18.11 0.82 -5.93
CA ILE A 163 18.48 -0.26 -6.88
C ILE A 163 19.31 0.30 -8.05
N GLY A 164 19.06 1.57 -8.43
CA GLY A 164 19.81 2.27 -9.48
C GLY A 164 19.15 2.25 -10.86
N CYS A 165 17.88 1.87 -10.99
CA CYS A 165 17.13 1.90 -12.25
C CYS A 165 16.68 3.32 -12.61
N THR A 166 16.31 3.54 -13.90
CA THR A 166 15.71 4.79 -14.35
C THR A 166 14.22 4.79 -14.06
N ILE A 167 13.72 5.82 -13.38
CA ILE A 167 12.32 5.93 -12.96
C ILE A 167 11.64 7.07 -13.68
N ILE A 168 10.57 6.77 -14.41
CA ILE A 168 9.61 7.73 -14.94
C ILE A 168 8.39 7.68 -14.01
N GLY A 169 8.06 8.80 -13.36
CA GLY A 169 6.89 8.89 -12.49
C GLY A 169 5.76 9.66 -13.18
N THR A 170 4.50 9.31 -12.91
CA THR A 170 3.38 10.17 -13.27
C THR A 170 2.70 10.74 -12.05
N VAL A 171 2.19 11.96 -12.18
CA VAL A 171 1.43 12.68 -11.15
C VAL A 171 0.18 13.31 -11.73
N GLY A 172 -0.79 13.65 -10.88
CA GLY A 172 -2.06 14.23 -11.30
C GLY A 172 -2.11 15.77 -11.25
N SER A 173 -1.08 16.42 -10.69
CA SER A 173 -1.02 17.89 -10.60
C SER A 173 0.44 18.36 -10.50
N ASP A 174 0.68 19.66 -10.79
CA ASP A 174 2.02 20.22 -10.82
C ASP A 174 2.69 20.26 -9.44
N GLU A 175 1.93 20.50 -8.38
CA GLU A 175 2.42 20.55 -6.99
C GLU A 175 3.06 19.22 -6.57
N LYS A 176 2.67 18.11 -7.23
CA LYS A 176 3.19 16.76 -6.96
C LYS A 176 4.46 16.43 -7.72
N ILE A 177 4.87 17.26 -8.68
CA ILE A 177 6.09 17.00 -9.50
C ILE A 177 7.33 16.99 -8.60
N GLU A 178 7.50 18.02 -7.78
CA GLU A 178 8.70 18.13 -6.93
C GLU A 178 8.73 17.03 -5.85
N ILE A 179 7.56 16.58 -5.36
CA ILE A 179 7.48 15.43 -4.43
C ILE A 179 8.02 14.17 -5.11
N ALA A 180 7.59 13.87 -6.33
CA ALA A 180 8.04 12.69 -7.06
C ALA A 180 9.54 12.75 -7.39
N LYS A 181 10.06 13.91 -7.80
CA LYS A 181 11.50 14.12 -8.04
C LYS A 181 12.33 13.92 -6.78
N LYS A 182 11.92 14.54 -5.66
CA LYS A 182 12.59 14.39 -4.35
C LYS A 182 12.70 12.92 -3.95
N ASN A 183 11.67 12.13 -4.25
CA ASN A 183 11.62 10.71 -3.93
C ASN A 183 12.28 9.80 -4.98
N GLY A 184 12.94 10.35 -5.99
CA GLY A 184 13.84 9.58 -6.85
C GLY A 184 13.43 9.42 -8.30
N CYS A 185 12.29 9.97 -8.75
CA CYS A 185 11.94 9.96 -10.16
C CYS A 185 12.93 10.79 -10.97
N HIS A 186 13.49 10.20 -12.03
CA HIS A 186 14.36 10.88 -12.98
C HIS A 186 13.57 11.78 -13.92
N HIS A 187 12.38 11.31 -14.32
CA HIS A 187 11.42 12.07 -15.13
C HIS A 187 10.06 12.04 -14.43
N VAL A 188 9.33 13.15 -14.50
CA VAL A 188 7.97 13.23 -13.94
C VAL A 188 7.04 13.85 -14.98
N ILE A 189 5.92 13.18 -15.23
CA ILE A 189 4.90 13.57 -16.21
C ILE A 189 3.60 13.89 -15.48
N ASN A 190 3.03 15.08 -15.73
CA ASN A 190 1.68 15.40 -15.27
C ASN A 190 0.66 14.90 -16.30
N TYR A 191 0.05 13.72 -16.05
CA TYR A 191 -0.90 13.10 -16.96
C TYR A 191 -2.22 13.87 -17.13
N SER A 192 -2.47 14.89 -16.28
CA SER A 192 -3.63 15.78 -16.46
C SER A 192 -3.41 16.83 -17.55
N LYS A 193 -2.16 17.06 -17.94
CA LYS A 193 -1.76 18.06 -18.94
C LYS A 193 -1.16 17.47 -20.21
N GLU A 194 -0.56 16.29 -20.10
CA GLU A 194 0.20 15.66 -21.17
C GLU A 194 -0.25 14.21 -21.40
N ASN A 195 -0.16 13.74 -22.64
CA ASN A 195 -0.27 12.31 -22.95
C ASN A 195 1.00 11.61 -22.43
N PHE A 196 0.90 10.93 -21.29
CA PHE A 196 2.04 10.30 -20.65
C PHE A 196 2.65 9.19 -21.51
N ALA A 197 1.85 8.42 -22.27
CA ALA A 197 2.37 7.34 -23.10
C ALA A 197 3.28 7.90 -24.21
N LYS A 198 2.82 8.95 -24.89
CA LYS A 198 3.64 9.66 -25.89
C LYS A 198 4.93 10.19 -25.27
N LYS A 199 4.83 10.78 -24.08
CA LYS A 199 6.00 11.33 -23.36
C LYS A 199 6.99 10.24 -22.93
N VAL A 200 6.51 9.10 -22.47
CA VAL A 200 7.34 7.93 -22.17
C VAL A 200 8.08 7.46 -23.41
N MET A 201 7.41 7.37 -24.56
CA MET A 201 8.07 6.99 -25.81
C MET A 201 9.13 8.01 -26.25
N GLU A 202 8.90 9.32 -26.06
CA GLU A 202 9.92 10.36 -26.31
C GLU A 202 11.15 10.15 -25.39
N ILE A 203 10.94 10.01 -24.08
CA ILE A 203 12.01 9.81 -23.09
C ILE A 203 12.83 8.55 -23.37
N THR A 204 12.17 7.49 -23.86
CA THR A 204 12.82 6.19 -24.12
C THR A 204 13.28 6.02 -25.59
N ASN A 205 13.28 7.09 -26.38
CA ASN A 205 13.64 7.06 -27.81
C ASN A 205 12.88 5.97 -28.59
N GLY A 206 11.57 5.86 -28.34
CA GLY A 206 10.66 4.92 -29.00
C GLY A 206 10.72 3.47 -28.48
N LYS A 207 11.56 3.16 -27.51
CA LYS A 207 11.71 1.77 -27.01
C LYS A 207 10.61 1.35 -26.04
N GLY A 208 10.07 2.28 -25.27
CA GLY A 208 9.19 1.99 -24.14
C GLY A 208 9.95 1.52 -22.88
N VAL A 209 9.21 1.26 -21.80
CA VAL A 209 9.75 0.88 -20.50
C VAL A 209 9.74 -0.62 -20.27
N ASP A 210 10.65 -1.11 -19.40
CA ASP A 210 10.78 -2.53 -19.02
C ASP A 210 9.58 -3.01 -18.22
N ALA A 211 9.11 -2.19 -17.29
CA ALA A 211 7.93 -2.48 -16.48
C ALA A 211 7.11 -1.21 -16.21
N VAL A 212 5.79 -1.38 -16.14
CA VAL A 212 4.84 -0.35 -15.69
C VAL A 212 4.18 -0.83 -14.41
N TYR A 213 4.19 0.03 -13.39
CA TYR A 213 3.53 -0.18 -12.12
C TYR A 213 2.30 0.71 -12.04
N ASP A 214 1.12 0.11 -12.15
CA ASP A 214 -0.15 0.82 -12.26
C ASP A 214 -1.06 0.57 -11.05
N GLY A 215 -1.10 1.54 -10.13
CA GLY A 215 -2.04 1.59 -9.01
C GLY A 215 -3.30 2.43 -9.31
N VAL A 216 -3.35 3.07 -10.48
CA VAL A 216 -4.44 3.99 -10.87
C VAL A 216 -5.59 3.24 -11.56
N GLY A 217 -5.28 2.34 -12.50
CA GLY A 217 -6.24 1.46 -13.13
C GLY A 217 -6.90 2.06 -14.38
N LEU A 218 -8.24 2.16 -14.40
CA LEU A 218 -9.02 2.43 -15.60
C LEU A 218 -8.49 3.60 -16.46
N LYS A 219 -8.13 4.73 -15.85
CA LYS A 219 -7.67 5.92 -16.58
C LYS A 219 -6.28 5.81 -17.17
N THR A 220 -5.45 4.89 -16.68
CA THR A 220 -4.05 4.75 -17.10
C THR A 220 -3.79 3.51 -17.93
N PHE A 221 -4.69 2.54 -17.90
CA PHE A 221 -4.47 1.20 -18.47
C PHE A 221 -4.02 1.19 -19.94
N GLU A 222 -4.75 1.84 -20.83
CA GLU A 222 -4.40 1.85 -22.28
C GLU A 222 -3.03 2.52 -22.51
N GLY A 223 -2.79 3.68 -21.90
CA GLY A 223 -1.49 4.35 -22.02
C GLY A 223 -0.36 3.56 -21.35
N SER A 224 -0.65 2.77 -20.30
CA SER A 224 0.31 1.86 -19.69
C SER A 224 0.76 0.79 -20.70
N ILE A 225 -0.19 0.17 -21.42
CA ILE A 225 0.08 -0.78 -22.51
C ILE A 225 0.94 -0.14 -23.63
N GLU A 226 0.60 1.09 -24.05
CA GLU A 226 1.35 1.83 -25.07
C GLU A 226 2.79 2.11 -24.62
N SER A 227 3.00 2.38 -23.34
CA SER A 227 4.31 2.75 -22.76
C SER A 227 5.29 1.59 -22.63
N ILE A 228 4.81 0.34 -22.65
CA ILE A 228 5.64 -0.86 -22.42
C ILE A 228 6.42 -1.22 -23.69
N LYS A 229 7.68 -1.61 -23.52
CA LYS A 229 8.51 -2.20 -24.59
C LYS A 229 8.04 -3.60 -25.00
N ILE A 230 8.54 -4.10 -26.14
CA ILE A 230 8.34 -5.50 -26.52
C ILE A 230 8.82 -6.43 -25.39
N ARG A 231 7.98 -7.39 -24.99
CA ARG A 231 8.20 -8.35 -23.89
C ARG A 231 8.40 -7.69 -22.52
N GLY A 232 7.91 -6.46 -22.32
CA GLY A 232 7.88 -5.82 -21.01
C GLY A 232 6.70 -6.28 -20.16
N THR A 233 6.59 -5.77 -18.95
CA THR A 233 5.61 -6.23 -17.95
C THR A 233 4.71 -5.09 -17.46
N LEU A 234 3.39 -5.34 -17.39
CA LEU A 234 2.43 -4.50 -16.69
C LEU A 234 2.06 -5.13 -15.34
N LEU A 235 2.32 -4.41 -14.27
CA LEU A 235 1.89 -4.79 -12.92
C LEU A 235 0.75 -3.85 -12.51
N THR A 236 -0.50 -4.32 -12.62
CA THR A 236 -1.67 -3.54 -12.23
C THR A 236 -2.09 -3.91 -10.81
N PHE A 237 -1.76 -3.08 -9.81
CA PHE A 237 -1.93 -3.42 -8.38
C PHE A 237 -2.97 -2.56 -7.65
N GLY A 238 -3.63 -1.60 -8.34
CA GLY A 238 -4.63 -0.73 -7.75
C GLY A 238 -5.75 -0.36 -8.71
N ASN A 239 -6.81 0.29 -8.19
CA ASN A 239 -8.01 0.70 -8.92
C ASN A 239 -8.43 2.13 -8.54
N ALA A 240 -7.48 3.04 -8.26
CA ALA A 240 -7.78 4.37 -7.74
C ALA A 240 -8.66 5.24 -8.67
N SER A 241 -8.71 4.94 -9.97
CA SER A 241 -9.58 5.62 -10.94
C SER A 241 -10.73 4.75 -11.46
N GLY A 242 -10.84 3.53 -10.98
CA GLY A 242 -11.81 2.54 -11.41
C GLY A 242 -11.17 1.22 -11.80
N VAL A 243 -11.99 0.17 -11.83
CA VAL A 243 -11.56 -1.18 -12.16
C VAL A 243 -11.38 -1.34 -13.66
N VAL A 244 -10.31 -2.00 -14.09
CA VAL A 244 -10.14 -2.50 -15.46
C VAL A 244 -10.97 -3.78 -15.58
N SER A 245 -12.12 -3.70 -16.21
CA SER A 245 -13.11 -4.79 -16.24
C SER A 245 -12.76 -5.92 -17.20
N SER A 246 -11.98 -5.65 -18.23
CA SER A 246 -11.61 -6.66 -19.23
C SER A 246 -10.25 -6.37 -19.86
N ILE A 247 -9.55 -7.43 -20.19
CA ILE A 247 -8.28 -7.40 -20.93
C ILE A 247 -8.47 -8.31 -22.15
N ASP A 248 -8.36 -7.72 -23.36
CA ASP A 248 -8.34 -8.47 -24.60
C ASP A 248 -6.88 -8.89 -24.90
N PRO A 249 -6.53 -10.18 -24.81
CA PRO A 249 -5.17 -10.62 -25.06
C PRO A 249 -4.67 -10.29 -26.47
N LYS A 250 -5.56 -10.36 -27.49
CA LYS A 250 -5.19 -10.08 -28.86
C LYS A 250 -4.89 -8.60 -29.09
N LYS A 251 -5.69 -7.71 -28.49
CA LYS A 251 -5.51 -6.25 -28.59
C LYS A 251 -4.35 -5.78 -27.73
N HIS A 252 -4.32 -6.18 -26.45
CA HIS A 252 -3.46 -5.55 -25.44
C HIS A 252 -2.11 -6.24 -25.28
N LEU A 253 -2.04 -7.58 -25.45
CA LEU A 253 -0.81 -8.32 -25.13
C LEU A 253 -0.04 -8.74 -26.39
N ALA A 254 -0.72 -9.32 -27.37
CA ALA A 254 -0.09 -9.93 -28.54
C ALA A 254 0.81 -9.00 -29.36
N PRO A 255 0.46 -7.70 -29.60
CA PRO A 255 1.28 -6.83 -30.46
C PRO A 255 2.73 -6.64 -29.97
N LYS A 256 2.95 -6.69 -28.66
CA LYS A 256 4.29 -6.54 -28.05
C LYS A 256 4.71 -7.75 -27.22
N ALA A 257 3.90 -8.82 -27.19
CA ALA A 257 4.11 -10.01 -26.38
C ALA A 257 4.38 -9.66 -24.89
N ILE A 258 3.59 -8.74 -24.34
CA ILE A 258 3.79 -8.25 -22.96
C ILE A 258 3.24 -9.24 -21.93
N PHE A 259 3.83 -9.20 -20.74
CA PHE A 259 3.32 -9.88 -19.58
C PHE A 259 2.41 -8.94 -18.79
N ILE A 260 1.34 -9.49 -18.21
CA ILE A 260 0.48 -8.75 -17.28
C ILE A 260 0.24 -9.56 -16.03
N THR A 261 0.33 -8.91 -14.89
CA THR A 261 0.00 -9.50 -13.60
C THR A 261 -0.82 -8.53 -12.75
N ARG A 262 -1.68 -9.12 -11.88
CA ARG A 262 -2.46 -8.38 -10.88
C ARG A 262 -2.01 -8.79 -9.47
N PRO A 263 -0.82 -8.33 -9.02
CA PRO A 263 -0.32 -8.70 -7.72
C PRO A 263 -1.04 -7.96 -6.60
N SER A 264 -1.09 -8.58 -5.42
CA SER A 264 -1.57 -7.98 -4.18
C SER A 264 -0.77 -8.52 -3.00
N VAL A 265 -0.72 -7.80 -1.89
CA VAL A 265 0.12 -8.16 -0.74
C VAL A 265 -0.23 -9.53 -0.14
N MET A 266 -1.52 -9.89 -0.09
CA MET A 266 -1.96 -11.12 0.60
C MET A 266 -1.30 -12.40 0.06
N PRO A 267 -1.31 -12.70 -1.26
CA PRO A 267 -0.61 -13.87 -1.79
C PRO A 267 0.91 -13.88 -1.51
N TYR A 268 1.54 -12.71 -1.43
CA TYR A 268 2.98 -12.59 -1.16
C TYR A 268 3.35 -12.65 0.33
N THR A 269 2.37 -12.67 1.23
CA THR A 269 2.56 -12.72 2.68
C THR A 269 1.78 -13.85 3.35
N THR A 270 1.27 -14.80 2.57
CA THR A 270 0.52 -15.97 3.09
C THR A 270 1.44 -16.92 3.85
N ILE A 271 2.63 -17.18 3.33
CA ILE A 271 3.63 -18.04 3.95
C ILE A 271 4.39 -17.23 4.99
N ARG A 272 4.48 -17.74 6.22
CA ARG A 272 5.11 -17.04 7.36
C ARG A 272 6.53 -16.55 7.04
N GLN A 273 7.38 -17.40 6.44
CA GLN A 273 8.75 -17.02 6.07
C GLN A 273 8.78 -15.86 5.07
N GLU A 274 7.84 -15.82 4.11
CA GLU A 274 7.75 -14.74 3.14
C GLU A 274 7.26 -13.43 3.77
N LEU A 275 6.32 -13.51 4.73
CA LEU A 275 5.88 -12.36 5.51
C LEU A 275 7.04 -11.76 6.32
N GLU A 276 7.80 -12.59 7.02
CA GLU A 276 8.95 -12.16 7.83
C GLU A 276 10.05 -11.56 6.95
N LEU A 277 10.37 -12.21 5.83
CA LEU A 277 11.35 -11.69 4.86
C LEU A 277 10.92 -10.32 4.32
N SER A 278 9.67 -10.21 3.89
CA SER A 278 9.13 -8.95 3.35
C SER A 278 9.18 -7.83 4.38
N ALA A 279 8.74 -8.09 5.61
CA ALA A 279 8.77 -7.11 6.70
C ALA A 279 10.22 -6.72 7.08
N SER A 280 11.12 -7.68 7.20
CA SER A 280 12.55 -7.42 7.46
C SER A 280 13.17 -6.53 6.39
N MET A 281 12.95 -6.84 5.11
CA MET A 281 13.48 -6.02 4.00
C MET A 281 12.95 -4.57 4.06
N VAL A 282 11.68 -4.38 4.44
CA VAL A 282 11.08 -3.04 4.61
C VAL A 282 11.75 -2.30 5.76
N PHE A 283 11.85 -2.92 6.93
CA PHE A 283 12.44 -2.30 8.11
C PHE A 283 13.93 -2.00 7.90
N ASP A 284 14.68 -2.92 7.29
CA ASP A 284 16.09 -2.73 6.95
C ASP A 284 16.30 -1.58 5.96
N ALA A 285 15.39 -1.41 4.98
CA ALA A 285 15.47 -0.31 4.03
C ALA A 285 15.28 1.06 4.72
N ILE A 286 14.49 1.11 5.81
CA ILE A 286 14.31 2.32 6.62
C ILE A 286 15.51 2.54 7.53
N LEU A 287 15.90 1.54 8.30
CA LEU A 287 17.01 1.63 9.26
C LEU A 287 18.33 1.96 8.56
N SER A 288 18.54 1.47 7.34
CA SER A 288 19.71 1.80 6.53
C SER A 288 19.62 3.16 5.81
N GLY A 289 18.50 3.87 5.94
CA GLY A 289 18.29 5.17 5.28
C GLY A 289 18.04 5.11 3.76
N LYS A 290 17.84 3.91 3.18
CA LYS A 290 17.45 3.75 1.76
C LYS A 290 16.07 4.33 1.50
N ILE A 291 15.18 4.23 2.48
CA ILE A 291 13.83 4.81 2.47
C ILE A 291 13.71 5.73 3.68
N LYS A 292 13.27 6.96 3.45
CA LYS A 292 12.91 7.90 4.50
C LYS A 292 11.40 8.05 4.52
N VAL A 293 10.82 8.03 5.71
CA VAL A 293 9.38 8.11 5.93
C VAL A 293 9.09 9.29 6.84
N ASP A 294 8.39 10.26 6.28
CA ASP A 294 7.86 11.38 7.05
C ASP A 294 6.34 11.20 7.16
N ILE A 295 5.81 11.16 8.38
CA ILE A 295 4.35 11.12 8.58
C ILE A 295 3.78 12.45 8.14
N PHE A 296 2.94 12.41 7.10
CA PHE A 296 2.34 13.61 6.52
C PHE A 296 1.26 14.22 7.44
N LYS A 297 0.42 13.35 8.00
CA LYS A 297 -0.67 13.80 8.89
C LYS A 297 -1.06 12.72 9.90
N GLN A 298 -1.38 13.16 11.10
CA GLN A 298 -1.98 12.33 12.15
C GLN A 298 -3.41 12.84 12.39
N TYR A 299 -4.31 11.90 12.63
CA TYR A 299 -5.70 12.14 13.01
C TYR A 299 -5.99 11.36 14.29
N SER A 300 -6.95 11.80 15.09
CA SER A 300 -7.52 10.92 16.12
C SER A 300 -8.29 9.77 15.47
N LEU A 301 -8.43 8.65 16.14
CA LEU A 301 -9.28 7.53 15.65
C LEU A 301 -10.73 8.01 15.41
N GLU A 302 -11.26 8.89 16.26
CA GLU A 302 -12.59 9.47 16.12
C GLU A 302 -12.75 10.26 14.80
N ASP A 303 -11.67 10.90 14.31
CA ASP A 303 -11.63 11.67 13.07
C ASP A 303 -11.44 10.80 11.80
N ALA A 304 -11.63 9.47 11.87
CA ALA A 304 -11.46 8.57 10.74
C ALA A 304 -12.31 8.98 9.52
N ARG A 305 -13.50 9.57 9.74
CA ARG A 305 -14.30 10.12 8.66
C ARG A 305 -13.54 11.22 7.90
N LYS A 306 -12.98 12.19 8.61
CA LYS A 306 -12.19 13.28 8.02
C LYS A 306 -10.93 12.75 7.32
N ALA A 307 -10.26 11.76 7.91
CA ALA A 307 -9.11 11.10 7.30
C ALA A 307 -9.47 10.44 5.96
N HIS A 308 -10.63 9.78 5.86
CA HIS A 308 -11.12 9.19 4.62
C HIS A 308 -11.56 10.22 3.57
N GLU A 309 -12.13 11.35 3.98
CA GLU A 309 -12.43 12.49 3.08
C GLU A 309 -11.15 13.04 2.47
N ASP A 310 -10.13 13.28 3.29
CA ASP A 310 -8.83 13.80 2.86
C ASP A 310 -8.09 12.78 1.94
N LEU A 311 -8.18 11.49 2.24
CA LEU A 311 -7.61 10.43 1.42
C LEU A 311 -8.30 10.32 0.05
N ALA A 312 -9.64 10.34 0.02
CA ALA A 312 -10.43 10.23 -1.20
C ALA A 312 -10.25 11.44 -2.13
N SER A 313 -10.11 12.65 -1.55
CA SER A 313 -9.83 13.89 -2.30
C SER A 313 -8.37 14.00 -2.78
N ARG A 314 -7.50 13.04 -2.41
CA ARG A 314 -6.08 12.95 -2.82
C ARG A 314 -5.22 14.13 -2.38
N ILE A 315 -5.61 14.82 -1.30
CA ILE A 315 -4.79 15.89 -0.71
C ILE A 315 -3.67 15.34 0.16
N LEU A 316 -3.78 14.08 0.63
CA LEU A 316 -2.69 13.44 1.37
C LEU A 316 -1.55 13.10 0.40
N THR A 317 -0.43 13.76 0.61
CA THR A 317 0.78 13.59 -0.21
C THR A 317 1.86 12.76 0.49
N GLY A 318 1.48 11.94 1.47
CA GLY A 318 2.40 11.09 2.21
C GLY A 318 1.69 10.11 3.12
N PRO A 319 2.44 9.20 3.77
CA PRO A 319 1.90 8.29 4.78
C PRO A 319 1.20 9.06 5.90
N SER A 320 0.02 8.61 6.27
CA SER A 320 -0.78 9.22 7.34
C SER A 320 -1.34 8.13 8.24
N VAL A 321 -1.61 8.47 9.49
CA VAL A 321 -2.04 7.52 10.51
C VAL A 321 -3.22 8.04 11.32
N LEU A 322 -3.97 7.11 11.91
CA LEU A 322 -4.92 7.39 12.99
C LEU A 322 -4.25 7.01 14.31
N ILE A 323 -4.48 7.80 15.33
CA ILE A 323 -4.01 7.54 16.70
C ILE A 323 -5.24 7.17 17.53
N PRO A 324 -5.24 5.98 18.15
CA PRO A 324 -6.34 5.51 19.00
C PRO A 324 -6.62 6.37 20.21
#